data_7d5b24e987fab465c912692cc9c2ac8b
#
_entry.id   7d5b24e987fab465c912692cc9c2ac8b
#
_cell.length_a   1.000
_cell.length_b   1.000
_cell.length_c   1.000
_cell.angle_alpha   90.00
_cell.angle_beta   90.00
_cell.angle_gamma   90.00
#
_symmetry.space_group_name_H-M   'P 1'
#
loop_
_entity.id
_entity.type
_entity.pdbx_description
1 polymer ?
#
loop_
_entity_poly.entity_id
_entity_poly.type
_entity_poly.pdbx_seq_one_letter_code
_entity_poly.pdbx_strand_id
1 'polypeptide(L)'
;LDNLDNESLKISHIASETGMSRTKFFIKWKFLTGEAPIEFMTRIRMEKARELLESGKYRIQEIPEMVGLKDVKNFRNKYKKHFGIAPSETLRNI
;
A
#
# COMPACT_ATOMS: atom_id res chain seq x y z
N LEU A 1 6.56 -8.44 1.18
CA LEU A 1 6.07 -7.21 1.82
C LEU A 1 7.16 -6.41 2.54
N ASP A 2 8.34 -7.00 2.69
CA ASP A 2 9.45 -6.35 3.42
C ASP A 2 9.92 -5.05 2.76
N ASN A 3 9.63 -4.87 1.48
CA ASN A 3 10.05 -3.70 0.71
C ASN A 3 8.95 -2.66 0.51
N LEU A 4 7.79 -2.82 1.16
CA LEU A 4 6.69 -1.87 1.00
C LEU A 4 6.95 -0.52 1.68
N ASP A 5 7.89 -0.46 2.61
CA ASP A 5 8.26 0.76 3.30
C ASP A 5 9.09 1.72 2.44
N ASN A 6 9.50 1.31 1.23
CA ASN A 6 10.32 2.13 0.35
C ASN A 6 9.86 2.03 -1.11
N GLU A 7 8.64 2.50 -1.37
CA GLU A 7 8.00 2.47 -2.68
C GLU A 7 8.84 3.06 -3.80
N SER A 8 9.33 4.29 -3.58
CA SER A 8 10.03 5.03 -4.62
C SER A 8 11.31 4.32 -5.04
N LEU A 9 12.06 3.77 -4.08
CA LEU A 9 13.27 3.03 -4.38
C LEU A 9 12.96 1.75 -5.14
N LYS A 10 11.92 1.02 -4.73
CA LYS A 10 11.54 -0.23 -5.38
C LYS A 10 11.10 0.00 -6.82
N ILE A 11 10.27 1.00 -7.07
CA ILE A 11 9.81 1.34 -8.42
C ILE A 11 10.97 1.77 -9.30
N SER A 12 11.88 2.59 -8.77
CA SER A 12 13.07 3.02 -9.50
C SER A 12 13.98 1.84 -9.85
N HIS A 13 14.13 0.90 -8.95
CA HIS A 13 14.92 -0.30 -9.16
C HIS A 13 14.33 -1.17 -10.28
N ILE A 14 13.03 -1.39 -10.27
CA ILE A 14 12.34 -2.16 -11.31
C ILE A 14 12.49 -1.47 -12.66
N ALA A 15 12.30 -0.16 -12.73
CA ALA A 15 12.46 0.60 -13.96
C ALA A 15 13.89 0.50 -14.50
N SER A 16 14.89 0.56 -13.62
CA SER A 16 16.30 0.40 -13.99
C SER A 16 16.58 -0.97 -14.56
N GLU A 17 16.04 -2.02 -13.96
CA GLU A 17 16.24 -3.39 -14.45
C GLU A 17 15.63 -3.63 -15.82
N THR A 18 14.50 -2.98 -16.12
CA THR A 18 13.85 -3.12 -17.42
C THR A 18 14.49 -2.27 -18.51
N GLY A 19 15.47 -1.43 -18.17
CA GLY A 19 16.12 -0.54 -19.12
C GLY A 19 15.23 0.62 -19.58
N MET A 20 14.12 0.86 -18.92
CA MET A 20 13.19 1.95 -19.23
C MET A 20 13.46 3.15 -18.32
N SER A 21 13.15 4.37 -18.83
CA SER A 21 13.07 5.53 -17.98
C SER A 21 11.89 5.35 -17.01
N ARG A 22 11.96 6.03 -15.87
CA ARG A 22 10.88 5.96 -14.88
C ARG A 22 9.53 6.35 -15.47
N THR A 23 9.50 7.38 -16.32
CA THR A 23 8.28 7.84 -16.96
C THR A 23 7.71 6.78 -17.91
N LYS A 24 8.55 6.19 -18.75
CA LYS A 24 8.12 5.13 -19.67
C LYS A 24 7.62 3.91 -18.93
N PHE A 25 8.31 3.54 -17.85
CA PHE A 25 7.89 2.43 -17.01
C PHE A 25 6.50 2.66 -16.42
N PHE A 26 6.21 3.85 -15.89
CA PHE A 26 4.91 4.18 -15.32
C PHE A 26 3.80 4.12 -16.36
N ILE A 27 4.03 4.66 -17.56
CA ILE A 27 3.04 4.64 -18.62
C ILE A 27 2.73 3.20 -19.04
N LYS A 28 3.76 2.39 -19.23
CA LYS A 28 3.60 0.99 -19.63
C LYS A 28 2.91 0.18 -18.54
N TRP A 29 3.27 0.41 -17.28
CA TRP A 29 2.64 -0.26 -16.15
C TRP A 29 1.15 0.03 -16.11
N LYS A 30 0.76 1.31 -16.21
CA LYS A 30 -0.64 1.70 -16.20
C LYS A 30 -1.41 1.10 -17.37
N PHE A 31 -0.79 1.05 -18.55
CA PHE A 31 -1.39 0.43 -19.73
C PHE A 31 -1.66 -1.06 -19.52
N LEU A 32 -0.71 -1.78 -18.92
CA LEU A 32 -0.81 -3.23 -18.73
C LEU A 32 -1.73 -3.61 -17.56
N THR A 33 -1.73 -2.84 -16.49
CA THR A 33 -2.45 -3.18 -15.25
C THR A 33 -3.70 -2.35 -15.01
N GLY A 34 -3.85 -1.23 -15.73
CA GLY A 34 -4.96 -0.31 -15.53
C GLY A 34 -4.75 0.66 -14.37
N GLU A 35 -3.64 0.57 -13.65
CA GLU A 35 -3.35 1.45 -12.52
C GLU A 35 -1.88 1.82 -12.44
N ALA A 36 -1.57 3.01 -11.87
CA ALA A 36 -0.20 3.44 -11.67
C ALA A 36 0.48 2.57 -10.60
N PRO A 37 1.84 2.42 -10.65
CA PRO A 37 2.56 1.63 -9.65
C PRO A 37 2.30 2.05 -8.21
N ILE A 38 2.16 3.35 -7.94
CA ILE A 38 1.88 3.84 -6.59
C ILE A 38 0.49 3.41 -6.12
N GLU A 39 -0.50 3.46 -7.01
CA GLU A 39 -1.86 2.99 -6.71
C GLU A 39 -1.87 1.50 -6.41
N PHE A 40 -1.15 0.72 -7.20
CA PHE A 40 -1.00 -0.72 -7.00
C PHE A 40 -0.38 -1.02 -5.64
N MET A 41 0.72 -0.34 -5.29
CA MET A 41 1.39 -0.53 -4.00
C MET A 41 0.49 -0.12 -2.84
N THR A 42 -0.26 0.97 -2.99
CA THR A 42 -1.21 1.39 -1.95
C THR A 42 -2.29 0.34 -1.74
N ARG A 43 -2.81 -0.23 -2.81
CA ARG A 43 -3.81 -1.30 -2.71
C ARG A 43 -3.28 -2.51 -1.96
N ILE A 44 -2.08 -2.96 -2.29
CA ILE A 44 -1.44 -4.09 -1.63
C ILE A 44 -1.24 -3.80 -0.14
N ARG A 45 -0.79 -2.59 0.20
CA ARG A 45 -0.61 -2.18 1.60
C ARG A 45 -1.92 -2.18 2.36
N MET A 46 -2.98 -1.66 1.76
CA MET A 46 -4.29 -1.60 2.42
C MET A 46 -4.89 -2.99 2.61
N GLU A 47 -4.78 -3.85 1.62
CA GLU A 47 -5.24 -5.23 1.73
C GLU A 47 -4.48 -5.99 2.81
N LYS A 48 -3.16 -5.78 2.90
CA LYS A 48 -2.36 -6.39 3.95
C LYS A 48 -2.71 -5.83 5.33
N ALA A 49 -2.95 -4.52 5.43
CA ALA A 49 -3.39 -3.91 6.67
C ALA A 49 -4.71 -4.51 7.15
N ARG A 50 -5.65 -4.73 6.25
CA ARG A 50 -6.92 -5.36 6.58
C ARG A 50 -6.74 -6.79 7.10
N GLU A 51 -5.88 -7.57 6.46
CA GLU A 51 -5.56 -8.92 6.94
C GLU A 51 -4.99 -8.89 8.36
N LEU A 52 -4.08 -7.95 8.64
CA LEU A 52 -3.48 -7.81 9.95
C LEU A 52 -4.51 -7.41 11.00
N LEU A 53 -5.43 -6.51 10.65
CA LEU A 53 -6.54 -6.12 11.53
C LEU A 53 -7.45 -7.31 11.82
N GLU A 54 -7.83 -8.05 10.80
CA GLU A 54 -8.74 -9.19 10.92
C GLU A 54 -8.12 -10.34 11.70
N SER A 55 -6.79 -10.43 11.75
CA SER A 55 -6.10 -11.45 12.54
C SER A 55 -6.29 -11.29 14.03
N GLY A 56 -6.60 -10.08 14.50
CA GLY A 56 -6.77 -9.79 15.92
C GLY A 56 -5.49 -9.79 16.74
N LYS A 57 -4.33 -9.90 16.09
CA LYS A 57 -3.04 -10.00 16.77
C LYS A 57 -2.34 -8.66 17.00
N TYR A 58 -2.80 -7.60 16.32
CA TYR A 58 -2.12 -6.31 16.32
C TYR A 58 -3.08 -5.18 16.60
N ARG A 59 -2.56 -4.13 17.23
CA ARG A 59 -3.32 -2.89 17.43
C ARG A 59 -3.28 -2.05 16.18
N ILE A 60 -4.30 -1.21 15.99
CA ILE A 60 -4.37 -0.33 14.81
C ILE A 60 -3.10 0.51 14.66
N GLN A 61 -2.57 1.03 15.76
CA GLN A 61 -1.38 1.87 15.75
C GLN A 61 -0.09 1.15 15.37
N GLU A 62 -0.07 -0.18 15.44
CA GLU A 62 1.09 -0.99 15.06
C GLU A 62 1.12 -1.28 13.56
N ILE A 63 -0.03 -1.32 12.93
CA ILE A 63 -0.19 -1.77 11.55
C ILE A 63 0.46 -0.84 10.53
N PRO A 64 0.37 0.51 10.64
CA PRO A 64 0.97 1.40 9.63
C PRO A 64 2.44 1.08 9.37
N GLU A 65 3.23 0.94 10.41
CA GLU A 65 4.65 0.63 10.26
C GLU A 65 4.88 -0.72 9.59
N MET A 66 4.05 -1.70 9.90
CA MET A 66 4.15 -3.04 9.32
C MET A 66 3.89 -3.07 7.83
N VAL A 67 3.12 -2.12 7.31
CA VAL A 67 2.82 -2.01 5.88
C VAL A 67 3.56 -0.87 5.20
N GLY A 68 4.57 -0.30 5.88
CA GLY A 68 5.46 0.69 5.29
C GLY A 68 4.95 2.12 5.33
N LEU A 69 4.04 2.43 6.24
CA LEU A 69 3.54 3.78 6.45
C LEU A 69 3.97 4.26 7.84
N LYS A 70 4.50 5.47 7.94
CA LYS A 70 5.05 5.99 9.20
C LYS A 70 4.04 6.78 10.02
N ASP A 71 2.96 7.24 9.41
CA ASP A 71 1.98 8.13 10.02
C ASP A 71 0.64 7.42 10.15
N VAL A 72 0.18 7.26 11.38
CA VAL A 72 -1.11 6.61 11.70
C VAL A 72 -2.28 7.39 11.09
N LYS A 73 -2.24 8.71 11.13
CA LYS A 73 -3.29 9.55 10.55
C LYS A 73 -3.39 9.37 9.05
N ASN A 74 -2.27 9.36 8.36
CA ASN A 74 -2.21 9.13 6.92
C ASN A 74 -2.72 7.73 6.57
N PHE A 75 -2.34 6.74 7.36
CA PHE A 75 -2.82 5.38 7.20
C PHE A 75 -4.34 5.30 7.31
N ARG A 76 -4.92 5.92 8.35
CA ARG A 76 -6.36 5.91 8.54
C ARG A 76 -7.10 6.56 7.37
N ASN A 77 -6.59 7.67 6.86
CA ASN A 77 -7.18 8.35 5.72
C ASN A 77 -7.14 7.49 4.45
N LYS A 78 -6.01 6.87 4.18
CA LYS A 78 -5.85 5.98 3.03
C LYS A 78 -6.72 4.73 3.15
N TYR A 79 -6.79 4.15 4.34
CA TYR A 79 -7.61 2.97 4.59
C TYR A 79 -9.09 3.27 4.36
N LYS A 80 -9.58 4.36 4.93
CA LYS A 80 -10.97 4.77 4.75
C LYS A 80 -11.28 5.06 3.28
N LYS A 81 -10.37 5.72 2.59
CA LYS A 81 -10.55 6.01 1.16
C LYS A 81 -10.61 4.73 0.33
N HIS A 82 -9.83 3.74 0.67
CA HIS A 82 -9.76 2.49 -0.07
C HIS A 82 -10.95 1.57 0.21
N PHE A 83 -11.31 1.39 1.46
CA PHE A 83 -12.35 0.45 1.88
C PHE A 83 -13.70 1.10 2.20
N GLY A 84 -13.77 2.42 2.26
CA GLY A 84 -15.00 3.13 2.61
C GLY A 84 -15.31 3.16 4.10
N ILE A 85 -14.53 2.49 4.94
CA ILE A 85 -14.69 2.46 6.39
C ILE A 85 -13.34 2.66 7.08
N ALA A 86 -13.36 3.14 8.32
CA ALA A 86 -12.15 3.31 9.10
C ALA A 86 -11.63 1.96 9.61
N PRO A 87 -10.32 1.85 9.94
CA PRO A 87 -9.77 0.62 10.50
C PRO A 87 -10.50 0.15 11.76
N SER A 88 -10.91 1.08 12.62
CA SER A 88 -11.68 0.74 13.83
C SER A 88 -13.03 0.10 13.51
N GLU A 89 -13.66 0.49 12.43
CA GLU A 89 -14.93 -0.11 11.99
C GLU A 89 -14.70 -1.53 11.47
N THR A 90 -13.57 -1.79 10.83
CA THR A 90 -13.19 -3.15 10.42
C THR A 90 -13.13 -4.08 11.63
N LEU A 91 -12.53 -3.61 12.74
CA LEU A 91 -12.45 -4.39 13.96
C LEU A 91 -13.81 -4.70 14.57
N ARG A 92 -14.77 -3.77 14.48
CA ARG A 92 -16.13 -4.00 14.99
C ARG A 92 -16.89 -5.05 14.18
N ASN A 93 -16.56 -5.20 12.92
CA ASN A 93 -17.27 -6.08 12.00
C ASN A 93 -16.71 -7.51 11.95
N ILE A 94 -15.70 -7.78 12.74
CA ILE A 94 -15.10 -9.12 12.83
C ILE A 94 -15.90 -10.04 13.75
#